data_0125065e63480b26a28eda88ead946c8
#
_entry.id   0125065e63480b26a28eda88ead946c8
#
_cell.length_a   1.000
_cell.length_b   1.000
_cell.length_c   1.000
_cell.angle_alpha   90.00
_cell.angle_beta   90.00
_cell.angle_gamma   90.00
#
_symmetry.space_group_name_H-M   'P 1'
#
loop_
_entity.id
_entity.type
_entity.pdbx_description
1 polymer ?
#
loop_
_entity_poly.entity_id
_entity_poly.type
_entity_poly.pdbx_seq_one_letter_code
_entity_poly.pdbx_strand_id
1 'polypeptide(L)'
;MQKVLKNIVKNMKYDKVILVTGGCGFIGANFLRYMTNKYPNYYFVNFDALTYAGNLENLKDVENKSNYKFFNGDIRIVQDIRFVFDTFGITDIIHFAAESHVDRSIKNPTVFAETNIMGTLNLLNVAKEYWCIFPINCDKHRFHHVSTDEVYGSLDMNPENKFREDTPYSPHSPYSASKAASDFFVKAYHDTYGIDVTISNCSNNYGPYQFPEKLIPLVIHRLETGDKIPIYGTGENVRDWLYVEDHVKAIDIIFHEGKSGETYNVGGNQEKTNLEIVKHIIDVYNDLTGKGINKDDVINFIKDPRGDAHDLRYAIDSAKLQTDLVWSPEETFETGIKKTIQWYLDNKKWVKNGE
;
A
#
# COMPACT_ATOMS: atom_id res chain seq x y z
N MET A 1 -7.19 -31.79 5.38
CA MET A 1 -7.43 -30.36 5.48
C MET A 1 -7.77 -29.72 4.13
N GLN A 2 -6.99 -29.92 3.05
CA GLN A 2 -7.30 -29.42 1.68
C GLN A 2 -8.70 -29.79 1.15
N LYS A 3 -9.11 -31.06 1.26
CA LYS A 3 -10.44 -31.52 0.80
C LYS A 3 -11.60 -30.86 1.57
N VAL A 4 -11.40 -30.51 2.85
CA VAL A 4 -12.43 -29.85 3.67
C VAL A 4 -12.53 -28.37 3.32
N LEU A 5 -11.41 -27.67 3.13
CA LEU A 5 -11.37 -26.26 2.70
C LEU A 5 -11.91 -26.09 1.28
N LYS A 6 -11.53 -26.95 0.35
CA LYS A 6 -12.05 -26.97 -1.05
C LYS A 6 -13.57 -27.20 -1.08
N ASN A 7 -14.11 -28.01 -0.18
CA ASN A 7 -15.55 -28.23 -0.06
C ASN A 7 -16.29 -27.07 0.65
N ILE A 8 -15.66 -26.37 1.59
CA ILE A 8 -16.26 -25.21 2.27
C ILE A 8 -16.43 -24.07 1.27
N VAL A 9 -15.40 -23.71 0.53
CA VAL A 9 -15.45 -22.59 -0.44
C VAL A 9 -16.34 -22.96 -1.64
N LYS A 10 -16.31 -24.21 -2.11
CA LYS A 10 -17.14 -24.69 -3.24
C LYS A 10 -18.63 -24.81 -2.90
N ASN A 11 -18.97 -25.04 -1.63
CA ASN A 11 -20.36 -25.11 -1.17
C ASN A 11 -20.93 -23.76 -0.73
N MET A 12 -20.09 -22.77 -0.44
CA MET A 12 -20.47 -21.39 -0.24
C MET A 12 -20.35 -20.70 -1.60
N LYS A 13 -21.47 -20.30 -2.20
CA LYS A 13 -21.51 -19.52 -3.44
C LYS A 13 -21.05 -18.10 -3.13
N TYR A 14 -19.74 -17.88 -3.16
CA TYR A 14 -19.17 -16.52 -3.20
C TYR A 14 -19.11 -16.06 -4.67
N ASP A 15 -19.42 -14.80 -4.91
CA ASP A 15 -19.36 -14.21 -6.25
C ASP A 15 -17.90 -14.06 -6.71
N LYS A 16 -16.98 -13.75 -5.76
CA LYS A 16 -15.55 -13.65 -5.99
C LYS A 16 -14.76 -14.31 -4.84
N VAL A 17 -13.63 -14.91 -5.17
CA VAL A 17 -12.61 -15.40 -4.24
C VAL A 17 -11.33 -14.63 -4.51
N ILE A 18 -11.06 -13.62 -3.69
CA ILE A 18 -10.00 -12.64 -3.93
C ILE A 18 -8.75 -13.00 -3.12
N LEU A 19 -7.62 -13.21 -3.80
CA LEU A 19 -6.31 -13.30 -3.17
C LEU A 19 -5.79 -11.89 -2.87
N VAL A 20 -5.63 -11.55 -1.60
CA VAL A 20 -5.05 -10.30 -1.14
C VAL A 20 -3.66 -10.59 -0.61
N THR A 21 -2.62 -10.21 -1.36
CA THR A 21 -1.24 -10.40 -0.92
C THR A 21 -0.76 -9.20 -0.10
N GLY A 22 0.04 -9.43 0.94
CA GLY A 22 0.51 -8.35 1.82
C GLY A 22 -0.60 -7.78 2.72
N GLY A 23 -1.64 -8.58 2.99
CA GLY A 23 -2.80 -8.13 3.75
C GLY A 23 -2.56 -7.93 5.24
N CYS A 24 -1.44 -8.40 5.79
CA CYS A 24 -1.04 -8.11 7.18
C CYS A 24 -0.24 -6.82 7.32
N GLY A 25 0.12 -6.15 6.21
CA GLY A 25 0.74 -4.83 6.19
C GLY A 25 -0.25 -3.70 6.43
N PHE A 26 0.24 -2.47 6.42
CA PHE A 26 -0.52 -1.26 6.72
C PHE A 26 -1.74 -1.07 5.80
N ILE A 27 -1.52 -0.91 4.48
CA ILE A 27 -2.60 -0.63 3.52
C ILE A 27 -3.48 -1.86 3.36
N GLY A 28 -2.88 -3.06 3.23
CA GLY A 28 -3.59 -4.32 3.06
C GLY A 28 -4.54 -4.66 4.22
N ALA A 29 -4.16 -4.36 5.46
CA ALA A 29 -5.02 -4.59 6.63
C ALA A 29 -6.23 -3.65 6.65
N ASN A 30 -6.04 -2.37 6.34
CA ASN A 30 -7.14 -1.42 6.20
C ASN A 30 -8.08 -1.82 5.05
N PHE A 31 -7.51 -2.27 3.92
CA PHE A 31 -8.26 -2.78 2.77
C PHE A 31 -9.10 -4.01 3.14
N LEU A 32 -8.53 -5.01 3.77
CA LEU A 32 -9.25 -6.22 4.18
C LEU A 32 -10.38 -5.91 5.18
N ARG A 33 -10.15 -4.99 6.11
CA ARG A 33 -11.18 -4.53 7.05
C ARG A 33 -12.34 -3.89 6.33
N TYR A 34 -12.07 -3.00 5.38
CA TYR A 34 -13.09 -2.34 4.58
C TYR A 34 -13.87 -3.35 3.69
N MET A 35 -13.14 -4.14 2.90
CA MET A 35 -13.74 -5.04 1.91
C MET A 35 -14.54 -6.19 2.53
N THR A 36 -14.06 -6.80 3.62
CA THR A 36 -14.77 -7.89 4.29
C THR A 36 -16.10 -7.44 4.92
N ASN A 37 -16.21 -6.14 5.26
CA ASN A 37 -17.46 -5.54 5.74
C ASN A 37 -18.40 -5.18 4.58
N LYS A 38 -17.86 -4.59 3.52
CA LYS A 38 -18.63 -4.08 2.39
C LYS A 38 -19.17 -5.20 1.49
N TYR A 39 -18.40 -6.29 1.34
CA TYR A 39 -18.72 -7.39 0.42
C TYR A 39 -18.82 -8.74 1.15
N PRO A 40 -19.91 -9.02 1.89
CA PRO A 40 -20.08 -10.29 2.60
C PRO A 40 -20.25 -11.49 1.64
N ASN A 41 -20.57 -11.22 0.37
CA ASN A 41 -20.67 -12.18 -0.73
C ASN A 41 -19.35 -12.47 -1.46
N TYR A 42 -18.23 -11.84 -1.05
CA TYR A 42 -16.89 -12.16 -1.52
C TYR A 42 -16.11 -12.92 -0.45
N TYR A 43 -15.17 -13.76 -0.84
CA TYR A 43 -14.25 -14.45 0.05
C TYR A 43 -12.84 -13.92 -0.12
N PHE A 44 -12.21 -13.53 0.98
CA PHE A 44 -10.88 -12.93 0.98
C PHE A 44 -9.85 -13.89 1.54
N VAL A 45 -8.88 -14.30 0.71
CA VAL A 45 -7.72 -15.08 1.13
C VAL A 45 -6.56 -14.12 1.32
N ASN A 46 -6.22 -13.82 2.56
CA ASN A 46 -5.07 -13.00 2.92
C ASN A 46 -3.80 -13.84 2.86
N PHE A 47 -2.92 -13.53 1.93
CA PHE A 47 -1.64 -14.21 1.69
C PHE A 47 -0.49 -13.30 2.08
N ASP A 48 0.22 -13.64 3.18
CA ASP A 48 1.26 -12.78 3.73
C ASP A 48 2.41 -13.62 4.29
N ALA A 49 3.64 -13.21 4.02
CA ALA A 49 4.85 -13.89 4.50
C ALA A 49 5.22 -13.51 5.95
N LEU A 50 4.51 -12.54 6.53
CA LEU A 50 4.78 -12.00 7.87
C LEU A 50 6.24 -11.56 8.01
N THR A 51 6.74 -10.80 7.02
CA THR A 51 8.04 -10.14 7.11
C THR A 51 7.97 -8.98 8.11
N TYR A 52 8.98 -8.15 8.18
CA TYR A 52 9.13 -7.11 9.21
C TYR A 52 7.93 -6.16 9.40
N ALA A 53 7.14 -5.89 8.34
CA ALA A 53 5.99 -5.00 8.39
C ALA A 53 4.64 -5.74 8.45
N GLY A 54 4.64 -7.07 8.33
CA GLY A 54 3.45 -7.90 8.41
C GLY A 54 3.12 -8.26 9.86
N ASN A 55 1.93 -7.85 10.34
CA ASN A 55 1.51 -8.09 11.71
C ASN A 55 0.06 -8.61 11.75
N LEU A 56 -0.15 -9.81 12.31
CA LEU A 56 -1.49 -10.40 12.46
C LEU A 56 -2.42 -9.59 13.39
N GLU A 57 -1.84 -8.86 14.35
CA GLU A 57 -2.62 -7.98 15.23
C GLU A 57 -3.36 -6.88 14.44
N ASN A 58 -2.90 -6.55 13.23
CA ASN A 58 -3.58 -5.61 12.34
C ASN A 58 -4.97 -6.08 11.90
N LEU A 59 -5.25 -7.38 11.99
CA LEU A 59 -6.47 -8.00 11.47
C LEU A 59 -7.26 -8.77 12.54
N LYS A 60 -7.01 -8.51 13.82
CA LYS A 60 -7.65 -9.20 14.92
C LYS A 60 -9.18 -9.05 14.94
N ASP A 61 -9.68 -7.94 14.45
CA ASP A 61 -11.11 -7.66 14.28
C ASP A 61 -11.73 -8.33 13.03
N VAL A 62 -10.89 -8.85 12.14
CA VAL A 62 -11.30 -9.50 10.88
C VAL A 62 -11.11 -11.02 10.94
N GLU A 63 -10.21 -11.53 11.78
CA GLU A 63 -9.75 -12.93 11.78
C GLU A 63 -10.87 -13.99 11.89
N ASN A 64 -11.97 -13.65 12.57
CA ASN A 64 -13.10 -14.56 12.82
C ASN A 64 -14.26 -14.39 11.84
N LYS A 65 -14.12 -13.55 10.80
CA LYS A 65 -15.17 -13.38 9.80
C LYS A 65 -15.30 -14.61 8.90
N SER A 66 -16.53 -14.99 8.57
CA SER A 66 -16.83 -16.16 7.73
C SER A 66 -16.30 -16.03 6.30
N ASN A 67 -16.10 -14.81 5.82
CA ASN A 67 -15.61 -14.48 4.46
C ASN A 67 -14.12 -14.10 4.42
N TYR A 68 -13.35 -14.47 5.44
CA TYR A 68 -11.92 -14.19 5.53
C TYR A 68 -11.11 -15.43 5.90
N LYS A 69 -9.93 -15.56 5.31
CA LYS A 69 -8.96 -16.60 5.67
C LYS A 69 -7.54 -16.08 5.53
N PHE A 70 -6.75 -16.23 6.58
CA PHE A 70 -5.30 -16.02 6.52
C PHE A 70 -4.57 -17.29 6.06
N PHE A 71 -3.59 -17.09 5.18
CA PHE A 71 -2.62 -18.08 4.75
C PHE A 71 -1.19 -17.49 4.83
N ASN A 72 -0.32 -18.11 5.63
CA ASN A 72 1.08 -17.72 5.66
C ASN A 72 1.80 -18.30 4.45
N GLY A 73 2.23 -17.41 3.53
CA GLY A 73 2.90 -17.79 2.30
C GLY A 73 3.69 -16.64 1.69
N ASP A 74 4.65 -16.97 0.86
CA ASP A 74 5.59 -16.04 0.26
C ASP A 74 5.41 -16.00 -1.26
N ILE A 75 5.21 -14.80 -1.83
CA ILE A 75 5.08 -14.62 -3.29
C ILE A 75 6.33 -15.02 -4.08
N ARG A 76 7.49 -15.12 -3.43
CA ARG A 76 8.73 -15.63 -4.02
C ARG A 76 8.68 -17.15 -4.23
N ILE A 77 7.76 -17.86 -3.54
CA ILE A 77 7.61 -19.31 -3.56
C ILE A 77 6.38 -19.70 -4.40
N VAL A 78 6.61 -20.11 -5.65
CA VAL A 78 5.54 -20.48 -6.60
C VAL A 78 4.61 -21.55 -6.04
N GLN A 79 5.14 -22.50 -5.27
CA GLN A 79 4.37 -23.58 -4.66
C GLN A 79 3.32 -23.06 -3.66
N ASP A 80 3.63 -22.01 -2.89
CA ASP A 80 2.69 -21.40 -1.96
C ASP A 80 1.52 -20.74 -2.72
N ILE A 81 1.85 -20.05 -3.83
CA ILE A 81 0.83 -19.42 -4.68
C ILE A 81 -0.07 -20.48 -5.31
N ARG A 82 0.51 -21.52 -5.92
CA ARG A 82 -0.29 -22.64 -6.50
C ARG A 82 -1.17 -23.31 -5.46
N PHE A 83 -0.66 -23.51 -4.24
CA PHE A 83 -1.44 -24.11 -3.16
C PHE A 83 -2.72 -23.34 -2.86
N VAL A 84 -2.67 -22.00 -2.79
CA VAL A 84 -3.88 -21.20 -2.52
C VAL A 84 -4.84 -21.18 -3.71
N PHE A 85 -4.35 -21.16 -4.95
CA PHE A 85 -5.17 -21.30 -6.13
C PHE A 85 -5.91 -22.64 -6.15
N ASP A 86 -5.20 -23.75 -5.91
CA ASP A 86 -5.79 -25.09 -5.85
C ASP A 86 -6.79 -25.26 -4.72
N THR A 87 -6.50 -24.64 -3.57
CA THR A 87 -7.29 -24.81 -2.35
C THR A 87 -8.56 -23.99 -2.37
N PHE A 88 -8.47 -22.73 -2.81
CA PHE A 88 -9.56 -21.78 -2.68
C PHE A 88 -10.27 -21.47 -4.01
N GLY A 89 -9.65 -21.74 -5.15
CA GLY A 89 -10.21 -21.39 -6.46
C GLY A 89 -10.23 -19.87 -6.69
N ILE A 90 -9.06 -19.26 -6.58
CA ILE A 90 -8.86 -17.81 -6.67
C ILE A 90 -9.41 -17.28 -8.00
N THR A 91 -10.30 -16.30 -7.93
CA THR A 91 -10.90 -15.65 -9.10
C THR A 91 -10.22 -14.32 -9.43
N ASP A 92 -9.74 -13.58 -8.42
CA ASP A 92 -9.15 -12.25 -8.60
C ASP A 92 -7.97 -12.07 -7.64
N ILE A 93 -7.07 -11.13 -7.96
CA ILE A 93 -5.93 -10.78 -7.12
C ILE A 93 -5.91 -9.27 -6.86
N ILE A 94 -5.64 -8.90 -5.60
CA ILE A 94 -5.26 -7.54 -5.22
C ILE A 94 -3.89 -7.63 -4.54
N HIS A 95 -2.89 -7.04 -5.20
CA HIS A 95 -1.49 -7.26 -4.89
C HIS A 95 -0.86 -6.08 -4.16
N PHE A 96 -0.74 -6.20 -2.81
CA PHE A 96 -0.04 -5.24 -1.95
C PHE A 96 1.36 -5.71 -1.54
N ALA A 97 1.64 -7.02 -1.57
CA ALA A 97 2.90 -7.56 -1.05
C ALA A 97 4.10 -6.96 -1.76
N ALA A 98 4.94 -6.26 -1.00
CA ALA A 98 6.15 -5.63 -1.48
C ALA A 98 7.10 -5.33 -0.32
N GLU A 99 8.40 -5.34 -0.58
CA GLU A 99 9.36 -4.60 0.21
C GLU A 99 9.20 -3.11 -0.12
N SER A 100 9.06 -2.21 0.89
CA SER A 100 8.60 -0.83 0.68
C SER A 100 9.41 0.26 1.37
N HIS A 101 10.54 -0.07 2.02
CA HIS A 101 11.33 0.92 2.74
C HIS A 101 12.57 1.34 1.94
N VAL A 102 12.62 2.60 1.47
CA VAL A 102 13.70 3.12 0.63
C VAL A 102 15.09 2.91 1.26
N ASP A 103 15.28 3.26 2.56
CA ASP A 103 16.58 3.10 3.22
C ASP A 103 17.03 1.64 3.31
N ARG A 104 16.09 0.70 3.42
CA ARG A 104 16.39 -0.74 3.35
C ARG A 104 16.77 -1.15 1.92
N SER A 105 16.13 -0.55 0.91
CA SER A 105 16.45 -0.86 -0.50
C SER A 105 17.87 -0.44 -0.88
N ILE A 106 18.36 0.67 -0.32
CA ILE A 106 19.74 1.13 -0.52
C ILE A 106 20.74 0.15 0.12
N LYS A 107 20.39 -0.41 1.30
CA LYS A 107 21.26 -1.35 2.02
C LYS A 107 21.25 -2.77 1.42
N ASN A 108 20.10 -3.22 0.96
CA ASN A 108 19.92 -4.56 0.40
C ASN A 108 18.95 -4.55 -0.80
N PRO A 109 19.41 -4.14 -1.98
CA PRO A 109 18.55 -4.03 -3.16
C PRO A 109 18.05 -5.39 -3.68
N THR A 110 18.78 -6.47 -3.42
CA THR A 110 18.46 -7.81 -3.94
C THR A 110 17.10 -8.30 -3.45
N VAL A 111 16.79 -8.13 -2.17
CA VAL A 111 15.50 -8.58 -1.61
C VAL A 111 14.32 -7.82 -2.25
N PHE A 112 14.52 -6.56 -2.67
CA PHE A 112 13.50 -5.78 -3.40
C PHE A 112 13.27 -6.34 -4.81
N ALA A 113 14.33 -6.71 -5.52
CA ALA A 113 14.20 -7.37 -6.82
C ALA A 113 13.51 -8.74 -6.69
N GLU A 114 13.92 -9.56 -5.74
CA GLU A 114 13.32 -10.89 -5.50
C GLU A 114 11.84 -10.80 -5.12
N THR A 115 11.48 -9.87 -4.23
CA THR A 115 10.09 -9.75 -3.76
C THR A 115 9.23 -8.99 -4.76
N ASN A 116 9.63 -7.76 -5.13
CA ASN A 116 8.76 -6.88 -5.90
C ASN A 116 8.70 -7.29 -7.38
N ILE A 117 9.82 -7.71 -7.98
CA ILE A 117 9.86 -8.10 -9.40
C ILE A 117 9.50 -9.57 -9.55
N MET A 118 10.32 -10.46 -8.96
CA MET A 118 10.14 -11.90 -9.16
C MET A 118 8.87 -12.41 -8.49
N GLY A 119 8.52 -11.91 -7.29
CA GLY A 119 7.27 -12.25 -6.61
C GLY A 119 6.03 -11.84 -7.43
N THR A 120 6.02 -10.62 -7.99
CA THR A 120 4.93 -10.19 -8.90
C THR A 120 4.86 -11.06 -10.14
N LEU A 121 6.01 -11.38 -10.76
CA LEU A 121 6.09 -12.25 -11.92
C LEU A 121 5.57 -13.67 -11.61
N ASN A 122 5.87 -14.22 -10.44
CA ASN A 122 5.35 -15.51 -10.00
C ASN A 122 3.81 -15.50 -9.89
N LEU A 123 3.23 -14.44 -9.28
CA LEU A 123 1.78 -14.28 -9.18
C LEU A 123 1.13 -14.21 -10.57
N LEU A 124 1.70 -13.40 -11.48
CA LEU A 124 1.21 -13.27 -12.86
C LEU A 124 1.29 -14.61 -13.63
N ASN A 125 2.39 -15.36 -13.48
CA ASN A 125 2.54 -16.66 -14.11
C ASN A 125 1.49 -17.65 -13.61
N VAL A 126 1.28 -17.76 -12.30
CA VAL A 126 0.27 -18.66 -11.74
C VAL A 126 -1.14 -18.20 -12.14
N ALA A 127 -1.44 -16.90 -12.04
CA ALA A 127 -2.72 -16.36 -12.51
C ALA A 127 -2.98 -16.74 -13.98
N LYS A 128 -1.99 -16.58 -14.86
CA LYS A 128 -2.09 -16.99 -16.26
C LYS A 128 -2.37 -18.49 -16.40
N GLU A 129 -1.67 -19.35 -15.66
CA GLU A 129 -1.86 -20.81 -15.72
C GLU A 129 -3.30 -21.22 -15.35
N TYR A 130 -3.92 -20.56 -14.37
CA TYR A 130 -5.25 -20.91 -13.87
C TYR A 130 -6.39 -20.21 -14.59
N TRP A 131 -6.18 -18.98 -15.08
CA TRP A 131 -7.23 -18.17 -15.69
C TRP A 131 -7.28 -18.25 -17.21
N CYS A 132 -6.12 -18.44 -17.88
CA CYS A 132 -6.02 -18.44 -19.33
C CYS A 132 -6.09 -19.87 -19.89
N ILE A 133 -7.11 -20.65 -19.52
CA ILE A 133 -7.34 -22.00 -20.04
C ILE A 133 -8.12 -21.88 -21.36
N PHE A 134 -7.67 -22.59 -22.42
CA PHE A 134 -8.28 -22.54 -23.74
C PHE A 134 -9.69 -23.16 -23.78
N PRO A 135 -10.70 -22.56 -24.48
CA PRO A 135 -10.69 -21.27 -25.16
C PRO A 135 -10.81 -20.10 -24.16
N ILE A 136 -9.98 -19.16 -24.31
CA ILE A 136 -9.59 -18.00 -23.53
C ILE A 136 -10.70 -17.37 -22.67
N ASN A 137 -10.49 -17.30 -21.33
CA ASN A 137 -11.31 -16.55 -20.37
C ASN A 137 -10.44 -15.66 -19.46
N CYS A 138 -9.28 -15.19 -19.96
CA CYS A 138 -8.35 -14.37 -19.17
C CYS A 138 -8.98 -13.05 -18.67
N ASP A 139 -9.94 -12.54 -19.43
CA ASP A 139 -10.66 -11.26 -19.18
C ASP A 139 -11.75 -11.33 -18.09
N LYS A 140 -12.01 -12.51 -17.54
CA LYS A 140 -13.02 -12.69 -16.46
C LYS A 140 -12.48 -12.51 -15.06
N HIS A 141 -11.17 -12.43 -14.93
CA HIS A 141 -10.45 -12.45 -13.67
C HIS A 141 -9.51 -11.25 -13.61
N ARG A 142 -9.63 -10.43 -12.57
CA ARG A 142 -8.84 -9.18 -12.45
C ARG A 142 -7.63 -9.34 -11.56
N PHE A 143 -6.49 -8.81 -12.05
CA PHE A 143 -5.27 -8.59 -11.30
C PHE A 143 -5.11 -7.08 -11.04
N HIS A 144 -5.38 -6.62 -9.82
CA HIS A 144 -5.10 -5.24 -9.43
C HIS A 144 -3.74 -5.14 -8.74
N HIS A 145 -2.85 -4.30 -9.28
CA HIS A 145 -1.52 -4.04 -8.75
C HIS A 145 -1.42 -2.69 -8.07
N VAL A 146 -1.05 -2.69 -6.78
CA VAL A 146 -0.84 -1.46 -6.02
C VAL A 146 0.63 -1.05 -6.13
N SER A 147 0.89 0.10 -6.75
CA SER A 147 2.20 0.69 -6.97
C SER A 147 2.36 2.02 -6.22
N THR A 148 3.27 2.86 -6.64
CA THR A 148 3.68 4.09 -5.96
C THR A 148 3.98 5.20 -6.97
N ASP A 149 3.79 6.45 -6.58
CA ASP A 149 4.21 7.63 -7.35
C ASP A 149 5.73 7.77 -7.48
N GLU A 150 6.50 7.10 -6.62
CA GLU A 150 7.96 7.10 -6.67
C GLU A 150 8.53 6.51 -7.99
N VAL A 151 7.72 5.77 -8.77
CA VAL A 151 8.12 5.26 -10.08
C VAL A 151 8.33 6.37 -11.10
N TYR A 152 7.71 7.53 -10.91
CA TYR A 152 7.84 8.68 -11.81
C TYR A 152 9.13 9.48 -11.61
N GLY A 153 9.81 9.32 -10.46
CA GLY A 153 11.01 10.07 -10.10
C GLY A 153 10.71 11.33 -9.29
N SER A 154 11.47 12.40 -9.49
CA SER A 154 11.38 13.65 -8.73
C SER A 154 10.89 14.81 -9.57
N LEU A 155 10.02 15.63 -9.00
CA LEU A 155 9.62 16.92 -9.59
C LEU A 155 10.48 18.06 -9.04
N ASP A 156 10.53 19.15 -9.81
CA ASP A 156 10.99 20.46 -9.33
C ASP A 156 9.98 21.08 -8.35
N MET A 157 10.29 22.26 -7.80
CA MET A 157 9.44 22.97 -6.85
C MET A 157 8.32 23.78 -7.51
N ASN A 158 8.13 23.69 -8.85
CA ASN A 158 7.01 24.34 -9.52
C ASN A 158 5.70 23.61 -9.19
N PRO A 159 4.73 24.25 -8.51
CA PRO A 159 3.48 23.61 -8.06
C PRO A 159 2.57 23.17 -9.22
N GLU A 160 2.73 23.72 -10.43
CA GLU A 160 1.97 23.30 -11.60
C GLU A 160 2.39 21.95 -12.17
N ASN A 161 3.64 21.52 -11.86
CA ASN A 161 4.15 20.23 -12.32
C ASN A 161 3.63 19.10 -11.42
N LYS A 162 2.92 18.15 -12.03
CA LYS A 162 2.41 16.96 -11.35
C LYS A 162 2.63 15.72 -12.20
N PHE A 163 2.82 14.58 -11.56
CA PHE A 163 2.86 13.28 -12.22
C PHE A 163 1.48 12.88 -12.72
N ARG A 164 1.40 12.53 -13.98
CA ARG A 164 0.22 11.99 -14.64
C ARG A 164 0.48 10.55 -15.06
N GLU A 165 -0.55 9.81 -15.42
CA GLU A 165 -0.41 8.41 -15.84
C GLU A 165 0.41 8.22 -17.12
N ASP A 166 0.56 9.27 -17.93
CA ASP A 166 1.41 9.33 -19.14
C ASP A 166 2.83 9.86 -18.88
N THR A 167 3.15 10.26 -17.64
CA THR A 167 4.50 10.68 -17.26
C THR A 167 5.47 9.48 -17.38
N PRO A 168 6.60 9.63 -18.11
CA PRO A 168 7.60 8.57 -18.18
C PRO A 168 8.16 8.20 -16.80
N TYR A 169 8.35 6.91 -16.55
CA TYR A 169 8.98 6.45 -15.31
C TYR A 169 10.47 6.80 -15.30
N SER A 170 10.93 7.34 -14.16
CA SER A 170 12.32 7.72 -13.90
C SER A 170 12.69 7.46 -12.43
N PRO A 171 12.64 6.21 -11.96
CA PRO A 171 12.86 5.88 -10.55
C PRO A 171 14.32 6.11 -10.11
N HIS A 172 14.54 6.68 -8.90
CA HIS A 172 15.88 7.01 -8.40
C HIS A 172 16.36 6.10 -7.24
N SER A 173 15.51 5.22 -6.72
CA SER A 173 15.88 4.27 -5.66
C SER A 173 15.72 2.82 -6.11
N PRO A 174 16.44 1.84 -5.49
CA PRO A 174 16.20 0.44 -5.77
C PRO A 174 14.76 -0.01 -5.50
N TYR A 175 14.10 0.58 -4.50
CA TYR A 175 12.67 0.37 -4.25
C TYR A 175 11.83 0.83 -5.44
N SER A 176 11.92 2.10 -5.82
CA SER A 176 11.11 2.65 -6.91
C SER A 176 11.40 1.97 -8.25
N ALA A 177 12.67 1.61 -8.51
CA ALA A 177 13.07 0.83 -9.69
C ALA A 177 12.41 -0.56 -9.70
N SER A 178 12.34 -1.25 -8.55
CA SER A 178 11.70 -2.56 -8.45
C SER A 178 10.17 -2.48 -8.65
N LYS A 179 9.52 -1.40 -8.18
CA LYS A 179 8.09 -1.15 -8.41
C LYS A 179 7.82 -0.80 -9.88
N ALA A 180 8.63 0.05 -10.51
CA ALA A 180 8.53 0.36 -11.93
C ALA A 180 8.65 -0.91 -12.79
N ALA A 181 9.61 -1.79 -12.48
CA ALA A 181 9.77 -3.05 -13.18
C ALA A 181 8.53 -3.95 -13.03
N SER A 182 7.94 -4.06 -11.83
CA SER A 182 6.72 -4.85 -11.63
C SER A 182 5.52 -4.27 -12.40
N ASP A 183 5.36 -2.93 -12.44
CA ASP A 183 4.32 -2.28 -13.23
C ASP A 183 4.42 -2.63 -14.72
N PHE A 184 5.65 -2.63 -15.28
CA PHE A 184 5.89 -3.03 -16.67
C PHE A 184 5.56 -4.50 -16.92
N PHE A 185 5.85 -5.42 -15.99
CA PHE A 185 5.44 -6.82 -16.11
C PHE A 185 3.92 -6.97 -16.09
N VAL A 186 3.21 -6.25 -15.22
CA VAL A 186 1.75 -6.27 -15.15
C VAL A 186 1.15 -5.80 -16.49
N LYS A 187 1.62 -4.69 -17.05
CA LYS A 187 1.20 -4.20 -18.37
C LYS A 187 1.52 -5.19 -19.49
N ALA A 188 2.73 -5.75 -19.50
CA ALA A 188 3.14 -6.72 -20.52
C ALA A 188 2.28 -7.98 -20.49
N TYR A 189 1.81 -8.42 -19.30
CA TYR A 189 0.91 -9.59 -19.20
C TYR A 189 -0.50 -9.30 -19.72
N HIS A 190 -0.97 -8.06 -19.57
CA HIS A 190 -2.18 -7.59 -20.24
C HIS A 190 -2.03 -7.64 -21.77
N ASP A 191 -0.99 -6.98 -22.29
CA ASP A 191 -0.78 -6.82 -23.74
C ASP A 191 -0.50 -8.15 -24.43
N THR A 192 0.24 -9.05 -23.76
CA THR A 192 0.67 -10.32 -24.36
C THR A 192 -0.34 -11.46 -24.18
N TYR A 193 -0.98 -11.53 -23.03
CA TYR A 193 -1.82 -12.68 -22.66
C TYR A 193 -3.29 -12.32 -22.44
N GLY A 194 -3.65 -11.03 -22.48
CA GLY A 194 -5.03 -10.58 -22.34
C GLY A 194 -5.58 -10.72 -20.91
N ILE A 195 -4.72 -10.76 -19.88
CA ILE A 195 -5.17 -10.74 -18.49
C ILE A 195 -5.78 -9.36 -18.20
N ASP A 196 -6.96 -9.34 -17.58
CA ASP A 196 -7.54 -8.08 -17.10
C ASP A 196 -6.71 -7.55 -15.92
N VAL A 197 -6.00 -6.45 -16.14
CA VAL A 197 -5.16 -5.80 -15.13
C VAL A 197 -5.57 -4.36 -14.90
N THR A 198 -5.39 -3.89 -13.68
CA THR A 198 -5.40 -2.46 -13.34
C THR A 198 -4.21 -2.16 -12.43
N ILE A 199 -3.66 -0.95 -12.53
CA ILE A 199 -2.56 -0.47 -11.67
C ILE A 199 -3.01 0.80 -10.97
N SER A 200 -2.69 0.94 -9.69
CA SER A 200 -2.82 2.20 -8.96
C SER A 200 -1.45 2.69 -8.48
N ASN A 201 -1.08 3.93 -8.84
CA ASN A 201 0.10 4.60 -8.32
C ASN A 201 -0.37 5.58 -7.24
N CYS A 202 -0.05 5.30 -5.97
CA CYS A 202 -0.52 6.12 -4.87
C CYS A 202 0.57 7.04 -4.34
N SER A 203 0.14 8.19 -3.81
CA SER A 203 0.97 9.09 -3.02
C SER A 203 1.24 8.56 -1.60
N ASN A 204 1.94 9.35 -0.77
CA ASN A 204 2.33 8.92 0.58
C ASN A 204 1.11 8.67 1.48
N ASN A 205 0.91 7.41 1.83
CA ASN A 205 -0.19 7.01 2.70
C ASN A 205 0.13 7.25 4.18
N TYR A 206 -0.90 7.60 4.97
CA TYR A 206 -0.83 7.69 6.43
C TYR A 206 -2.16 7.24 7.05
N GLY A 207 -2.12 6.81 8.32
CA GLY A 207 -3.31 6.36 9.03
C GLY A 207 -3.06 5.27 10.06
N PRO A 208 -4.12 4.64 10.59
CA PRO A 208 -4.05 3.52 11.52
C PRO A 208 -3.25 2.33 10.99
N TYR A 209 -2.52 1.66 11.89
CA TYR A 209 -1.72 0.45 11.60
C TYR A 209 -0.48 0.67 10.74
N GLN A 210 -0.04 1.92 10.48
CA GLN A 210 1.21 2.18 9.77
C GLN A 210 2.41 1.89 10.69
N PHE A 211 3.36 1.09 10.17
CA PHE A 211 4.53 0.66 10.95
C PHE A 211 5.40 1.84 11.38
N PRO A 212 5.94 1.85 12.64
CA PRO A 212 6.62 3.00 13.24
C PRO A 212 7.95 3.45 12.60
N GLU A 213 8.39 2.83 11.51
CA GLU A 213 9.57 3.27 10.73
C GLU A 213 9.26 4.45 9.78
N LYS A 214 7.99 4.72 9.47
CA LYS A 214 7.57 5.80 8.58
C LYS A 214 7.40 7.12 9.34
N LEU A 215 7.53 8.26 8.63
CA LEU A 215 7.62 9.60 9.24
C LEU A 215 6.52 9.87 10.28
N ILE A 216 5.25 9.76 9.90
CA ILE A 216 4.13 10.13 10.79
C ILE A 216 4.09 9.26 12.05
N PRO A 217 4.05 7.91 11.97
CA PRO A 217 4.04 7.09 13.17
C PRO A 217 5.34 7.20 13.99
N LEU A 218 6.50 7.41 13.36
CA LEU A 218 7.77 7.66 14.07
C LEU A 218 7.67 8.92 14.91
N VAL A 219 7.16 10.02 14.36
CA VAL A 219 6.99 11.28 15.09
C VAL A 219 6.07 11.10 16.29
N ILE A 220 4.92 10.44 16.11
CA ILE A 220 3.98 10.17 17.20
C ILE A 220 4.64 9.32 18.29
N HIS A 221 5.38 8.27 17.89
CA HIS A 221 6.12 7.43 18.85
C HIS A 221 7.16 8.21 19.63
N ARG A 222 7.97 9.07 18.97
CA ARG A 222 8.97 9.92 19.62
C ARG A 222 8.35 10.91 20.61
N LEU A 223 7.18 11.47 20.30
CA LEU A 223 6.44 12.34 21.23
C LEU A 223 5.92 11.58 22.47
N GLU A 224 5.57 10.30 22.32
CA GLU A 224 5.15 9.45 23.44
C GLU A 224 6.33 9.04 24.34
N THR A 225 7.49 8.74 23.75
CA THR A 225 8.70 8.32 24.49
C THR A 225 9.52 9.50 25.05
N GLY A 226 9.29 10.71 24.56
CA GLY A 226 10.08 11.91 24.92
C GLY A 226 11.41 12.00 24.18
N ASP A 227 11.58 11.25 23.09
CA ASP A 227 12.79 11.23 22.29
C ASP A 227 12.82 12.37 21.25
N LYS A 228 14.02 12.67 20.72
CA LYS A 228 14.17 13.61 19.62
C LYS A 228 13.62 13.05 18.32
N ILE A 229 12.99 13.94 17.53
CA ILE A 229 12.43 13.63 16.21
C ILE A 229 13.49 13.92 15.15
N PRO A 230 14.02 12.91 14.46
CA PRO A 230 15.03 13.13 13.42
C PRO A 230 14.38 13.68 12.14
N ILE A 231 14.91 14.80 11.64
CA ILE A 231 14.56 15.38 10.34
C ILE A 231 15.79 15.27 9.42
N TYR A 232 15.62 14.64 8.26
CA TYR A 232 16.68 14.52 7.26
C TYR A 232 16.91 15.87 6.55
N GLY A 233 18.17 16.31 6.47
CA GLY A 233 18.56 17.57 5.83
C GLY A 233 17.85 18.76 6.46
N THR A 234 17.19 19.58 5.65
CA THR A 234 16.38 20.74 6.08
C THR A 234 14.90 20.39 6.32
N GLY A 235 14.48 19.21 5.91
CA GLY A 235 13.08 18.79 5.97
C GLY A 235 12.17 19.41 4.89
N GLU A 236 12.76 20.01 3.86
CA GLU A 236 12.03 20.71 2.77
C GLU A 236 11.51 19.79 1.68
N ASN A 237 11.83 18.49 1.72
CA ASN A 237 11.26 17.52 0.78
C ASN A 237 9.73 17.53 0.88
N VAL A 238 9.07 17.70 -0.26
CA VAL A 238 7.60 17.78 -0.37
C VAL A 238 7.01 16.42 -0.73
N ARG A 239 5.92 16.06 -0.09
CA ARG A 239 5.14 14.85 -0.37
C ARG A 239 3.66 15.19 -0.44
N ASP A 240 2.93 14.49 -1.30
CA ASP A 240 1.47 14.48 -1.28
C ASP A 240 0.99 13.41 -0.29
N TRP A 241 0.04 13.75 0.57
CA TRP A 241 -0.40 12.91 1.68
C TRP A 241 -1.83 12.43 1.49
N LEU A 242 -1.99 11.10 1.52
CA LEU A 242 -3.26 10.41 1.29
C LEU A 242 -3.66 9.61 2.52
N TYR A 243 -4.85 9.88 3.07
CA TYR A 243 -5.37 9.09 4.17
C TYR A 243 -5.71 7.67 3.72
N VAL A 244 -5.33 6.67 4.51
CA VAL A 244 -5.37 5.25 4.08
C VAL A 244 -6.78 4.76 3.74
N GLU A 245 -7.82 5.24 4.41
CA GLU A 245 -9.21 4.86 4.08
C GLU A 245 -9.65 5.38 2.73
N ASP A 246 -9.21 6.58 2.33
CA ASP A 246 -9.48 7.12 1.00
C ASP A 246 -8.76 6.32 -0.08
N HIS A 247 -7.51 5.91 0.18
CA HIS A 247 -6.79 5.01 -0.73
C HIS A 247 -7.50 3.67 -0.87
N VAL A 248 -7.98 3.08 0.22
CA VAL A 248 -8.73 1.81 0.19
C VAL A 248 -10.00 1.93 -0.65
N LYS A 249 -10.74 3.05 -0.54
CA LYS A 249 -11.91 3.35 -1.38
C LYS A 249 -11.54 3.52 -2.86
N ALA A 250 -10.37 4.14 -3.14
CA ALA A 250 -9.86 4.25 -4.51
C ALA A 250 -9.54 2.86 -5.10
N ILE A 251 -8.86 2.00 -4.36
CA ILE A 251 -8.55 0.64 -4.80
C ILE A 251 -9.84 -0.14 -5.08
N ASP A 252 -10.83 -0.03 -4.21
CA ASP A 252 -12.12 -0.69 -4.37
C ASP A 252 -12.81 -0.29 -5.67
N ILE A 253 -12.93 1.01 -5.96
CA ILE A 253 -13.58 1.47 -7.20
C ILE A 253 -12.75 1.13 -8.45
N ILE A 254 -11.41 1.23 -8.39
CA ILE A 254 -10.53 0.84 -9.50
C ILE A 254 -10.64 -0.68 -9.76
N PHE A 255 -10.70 -1.49 -8.71
CA PHE A 255 -10.85 -2.93 -8.83
C PHE A 255 -12.18 -3.31 -9.49
N HIS A 256 -13.28 -2.63 -9.22
CA HIS A 256 -14.58 -2.97 -9.77
C HIS A 256 -14.86 -2.31 -11.13
N GLU A 257 -14.50 -1.06 -11.29
CA GLU A 257 -14.93 -0.22 -12.39
C GLU A 257 -13.77 0.28 -13.28
N GLY A 258 -12.51 0.09 -12.84
CA GLY A 258 -11.36 0.51 -13.61
C GLY A 258 -11.27 -0.21 -14.95
N LYS A 259 -10.88 0.51 -16.00
CA LYS A 259 -10.72 -0.02 -17.33
C LYS A 259 -9.49 -0.93 -17.40
N SER A 260 -9.67 -2.12 -18.02
CA SER A 260 -8.60 -3.10 -18.18
C SER A 260 -7.39 -2.51 -18.92
N GLY A 261 -6.18 -2.81 -18.42
CA GLY A 261 -4.91 -2.30 -18.93
C GLY A 261 -4.52 -0.91 -18.43
N GLU A 262 -5.44 -0.20 -17.76
CA GLU A 262 -5.21 1.19 -17.36
C GLU A 262 -4.50 1.33 -16.00
N THR A 263 -3.74 2.43 -15.89
CA THR A 263 -3.17 2.91 -14.64
C THR A 263 -3.99 4.10 -14.14
N TYR A 264 -4.15 4.20 -12.83
CA TYR A 264 -4.81 5.30 -12.14
C TYR A 264 -3.91 5.87 -11.06
N ASN A 265 -3.70 7.16 -11.08
CA ASN A 265 -3.02 7.90 -10.04
C ASN A 265 -3.97 8.18 -8.86
N VAL A 266 -3.52 7.90 -7.63
CA VAL A 266 -4.31 8.06 -6.41
C VAL A 266 -3.60 9.00 -5.46
N GLY A 267 -3.97 10.28 -5.48
CA GLY A 267 -3.36 11.36 -4.69
C GLY A 267 -4.32 11.99 -3.68
N GLY A 268 -3.76 12.50 -2.58
CA GLY A 268 -4.50 13.24 -1.58
C GLY A 268 -4.73 14.71 -1.95
N ASN A 269 -3.99 15.23 -2.93
CA ASN A 269 -3.90 16.65 -3.29
C ASN A 269 -3.50 17.53 -2.09
N GLN A 270 -2.63 17.02 -1.23
CA GLN A 270 -2.24 17.63 0.06
C GLN A 270 -0.71 17.66 0.21
N GLU A 271 -0.08 18.48 -0.64
CA GLU A 271 1.37 18.65 -0.62
C GLU A 271 1.81 19.41 0.63
N LYS A 272 2.75 18.81 1.37
CA LYS A 272 3.38 19.43 2.55
C LYS A 272 4.84 18.99 2.63
N THR A 273 5.69 19.88 3.16
CA THR A 273 7.08 19.53 3.49
C THR A 273 7.12 18.59 4.70
N ASN A 274 8.17 17.79 4.80
CA ASN A 274 8.38 16.93 5.98
C ASN A 274 8.41 17.75 7.28
N LEU A 275 8.99 18.93 7.25
CA LEU A 275 9.07 19.82 8.43
C LEU A 275 7.69 20.37 8.81
N GLU A 276 6.85 20.77 7.83
CA GLU A 276 5.46 21.20 8.10
C GLU A 276 4.65 20.08 8.73
N ILE A 277 4.76 18.84 8.20
CA ILE A 277 4.11 17.66 8.77
C ILE A 277 4.50 17.46 10.24
N VAL A 278 5.79 17.46 10.55
CA VAL A 278 6.28 17.25 11.91
C VAL A 278 5.76 18.32 12.86
N LYS A 279 5.83 19.60 12.45
CA LYS A 279 5.30 20.71 13.25
C LYS A 279 3.81 20.59 13.50
N HIS A 280 3.05 20.21 12.48
CA HIS A 280 1.60 20.04 12.59
C HIS A 280 1.23 18.87 13.51
N ILE A 281 1.95 17.74 13.41
CA ILE A 281 1.75 16.60 14.31
C ILE A 281 1.97 17.02 15.77
N ILE A 282 3.03 17.81 16.06
CA ILE A 282 3.31 18.29 17.42
C ILE A 282 2.17 19.16 17.94
N ASP A 283 1.63 20.08 17.11
CA ASP A 283 0.50 20.92 17.48
C ASP A 283 -0.74 20.08 17.82
N VAL A 284 -1.16 19.20 16.91
CA VAL A 284 -2.33 18.33 17.12
C VAL A 284 -2.13 17.38 18.31
N TYR A 285 -0.91 16.86 18.49
CA TYR A 285 -0.58 16.02 19.65
C TYR A 285 -0.69 16.79 20.96
N ASN A 286 -0.20 18.05 21.01
CA ASN A 286 -0.36 18.91 22.18
C ASN A 286 -1.83 19.21 22.48
N ASP A 287 -2.63 19.49 21.46
CA ASP A 287 -4.07 19.74 21.61
C ASP A 287 -4.80 18.53 22.20
N LEU A 288 -4.44 17.32 21.75
CA LEU A 288 -5.08 16.08 22.22
C LEU A 288 -4.62 15.64 23.61
N THR A 289 -3.37 15.94 24.00
CA THR A 289 -2.77 15.42 25.23
C THR A 289 -2.58 16.45 26.33
N GLY A 290 -2.60 17.74 26.01
CA GLY A 290 -2.29 18.84 26.93
C GLY A 290 -0.82 18.93 27.38
N LYS A 291 0.12 18.22 26.71
CA LYS A 291 1.53 18.12 27.15
C LYS A 291 2.35 19.40 26.96
N GLY A 292 1.99 20.29 26.03
CA GLY A 292 2.70 21.55 25.79
C GLY A 292 4.13 21.38 25.30
N ILE A 293 4.42 20.38 24.45
CA ILE A 293 5.75 20.09 23.91
C ILE A 293 6.17 21.23 22.99
N ASN A 294 7.36 21.81 23.24
CA ASN A 294 7.95 22.83 22.38
C ASN A 294 8.65 22.16 21.18
N LYS A 295 8.35 22.64 19.98
CA LYS A 295 8.90 22.12 18.71
C LYS A 295 10.42 22.17 18.66
N ASP A 296 11.01 23.29 19.11
CA ASP A 296 12.45 23.50 19.06
C ASP A 296 13.22 22.57 20.02
N ASP A 297 12.55 22.08 21.06
CA ASP A 297 13.16 21.16 22.02
C ASP A 297 13.17 19.71 21.50
N VAL A 298 12.30 19.33 20.58
CA VAL A 298 12.15 17.92 20.14
C VAL A 298 12.64 17.66 18.72
N ILE A 299 12.61 18.66 17.82
CA ILE A 299 13.10 18.52 16.45
C ILE A 299 14.64 18.47 16.45
N ASN A 300 15.20 17.49 15.71
CA ASN A 300 16.64 17.32 15.56
C ASN A 300 16.99 17.08 14.08
N PHE A 301 17.62 18.08 13.46
CA PHE A 301 18.10 17.97 12.08
C PHE A 301 19.34 17.09 12.01
N ILE A 302 19.31 16.09 11.16
CA ILE A 302 20.41 15.13 10.94
C ILE A 302 20.80 15.09 9.48
N LYS A 303 22.02 14.62 9.19
CA LYS A 303 22.47 14.42 7.82
C LYS A 303 21.55 13.42 7.12
N ASP A 304 21.13 13.76 5.89
CA ASP A 304 20.32 12.88 5.08
C ASP A 304 21.14 11.64 4.64
N PRO A 305 20.74 10.41 5.04
CA PRO A 305 21.47 9.20 4.66
C PRO A 305 21.26 8.79 3.20
N ARG A 306 20.24 9.35 2.52
CA ARG A 306 19.89 9.05 1.13
C ARG A 306 20.70 9.88 0.13
N GLY A 307 21.25 11.04 0.57
CA GLY A 307 22.00 11.94 -0.30
C GLY A 307 21.18 12.37 -1.52
N ASP A 308 21.82 12.35 -2.70
CA ASP A 308 21.20 12.77 -3.97
C ASP A 308 20.06 11.84 -4.47
N ALA A 309 19.91 10.66 -3.86
CA ALA A 309 18.79 9.75 -4.15
C ALA A 309 17.50 10.11 -3.41
N HIS A 310 17.52 11.16 -2.57
CA HIS A 310 16.34 11.64 -1.88
C HIS A 310 15.58 12.65 -2.73
N ASP A 311 14.56 12.17 -3.41
CA ASP A 311 13.73 12.98 -4.30
C ASP A 311 13.17 14.22 -3.61
N LEU A 312 13.20 15.35 -4.34
CA LEU A 312 12.84 16.66 -3.79
C LEU A 312 11.34 16.78 -3.56
N ARG A 313 10.54 16.47 -4.58
CA ARG A 313 9.09 16.65 -4.52
C ARG A 313 8.34 15.54 -5.26
N TYR A 314 7.28 15.05 -4.61
CA TYR A 314 6.26 14.21 -5.23
C TYR A 314 4.92 14.94 -5.17
N ALA A 315 4.26 15.05 -6.32
CA ALA A 315 2.91 15.52 -6.45
C ALA A 315 2.23 14.76 -7.58
N ILE A 316 1.05 14.22 -7.30
CA ILE A 316 0.34 13.36 -8.24
C ILE A 316 -0.94 14.04 -8.73
N ASP A 317 -1.24 13.88 -10.03
CA ASP A 317 -2.52 14.31 -10.60
C ASP A 317 -3.47 13.12 -10.64
N SER A 318 -4.56 13.18 -9.87
CA SER A 318 -5.60 12.16 -9.83
C SER A 318 -6.84 12.52 -10.66
N ALA A 319 -6.73 13.48 -11.58
CA ALA A 319 -7.87 13.94 -12.39
C ALA A 319 -8.50 12.82 -13.22
N LYS A 320 -7.72 11.87 -13.72
CA LYS A 320 -8.23 10.70 -14.44
C LYS A 320 -9.15 9.86 -13.55
N LEU A 321 -8.72 9.53 -12.33
CA LEU A 321 -9.52 8.76 -11.38
C LEU A 321 -10.81 9.50 -11.00
N GLN A 322 -10.72 10.82 -10.80
CA GLN A 322 -11.89 11.66 -10.51
C GLN A 322 -12.87 11.69 -11.67
N THR A 323 -12.40 11.79 -12.90
CA THR A 323 -13.24 11.91 -14.09
C THR A 323 -13.84 10.58 -14.49
N ASP A 324 -13.04 9.52 -14.54
CA ASP A 324 -13.46 8.22 -15.06
C ASP A 324 -14.30 7.43 -14.05
N LEU A 325 -13.94 7.52 -12.76
CA LEU A 325 -14.52 6.69 -11.71
C LEU A 325 -15.19 7.49 -10.58
N VAL A 326 -15.30 8.79 -10.71
CA VAL A 326 -16.02 9.70 -9.77
C VAL A 326 -15.51 9.56 -8.32
N TRP A 327 -14.19 9.36 -8.16
CA TRP A 327 -13.55 9.27 -6.84
C TRP A 327 -12.81 10.57 -6.49
N SER A 328 -12.88 10.98 -5.24
CA SER A 328 -12.04 12.03 -4.65
C SER A 328 -11.75 11.70 -3.18
N PRO A 329 -10.61 12.14 -2.61
CA PRO A 329 -10.36 11.95 -1.18
C PRO A 329 -11.42 12.69 -0.35
N GLU A 330 -11.91 12.04 0.70
CA GLU A 330 -12.90 12.59 1.63
C GLU A 330 -12.23 13.30 2.81
N GLU A 331 -11.01 12.86 3.20
CA GLU A 331 -10.28 13.41 4.33
C GLU A 331 -9.32 14.52 3.88
N THR A 332 -9.32 15.64 4.61
CA THR A 332 -8.21 16.60 4.55
C THR A 332 -7.03 16.09 5.40
N PHE A 333 -5.84 16.65 5.20
CA PHE A 333 -4.70 16.29 6.06
C PHE A 333 -5.00 16.58 7.54
N GLU A 334 -5.67 17.69 7.83
CA GLU A 334 -6.02 18.14 9.17
C GLU A 334 -6.98 17.17 9.88
N THR A 335 -7.99 16.67 9.16
CA THR A 335 -8.94 15.70 9.73
C THR A 335 -8.34 14.31 9.86
N GLY A 336 -7.63 13.85 8.83
CA GLY A 336 -6.99 12.52 8.82
C GLY A 336 -5.85 12.40 9.83
N ILE A 337 -5.02 13.45 10.01
CA ILE A 337 -3.91 13.39 10.97
C ILE A 337 -4.43 13.35 12.42
N LYS A 338 -5.49 14.08 12.73
CA LYS A 338 -6.12 14.01 14.05
C LYS A 338 -6.64 12.62 14.36
N LYS A 339 -7.35 11.97 13.42
CA LYS A 339 -7.80 10.58 13.54
C LYS A 339 -6.62 9.64 13.73
N THR A 340 -5.53 9.83 12.98
CA THR A 340 -4.32 9.03 13.06
C THR A 340 -3.67 9.13 14.44
N ILE A 341 -3.40 10.34 14.94
CA ILE A 341 -2.78 10.55 16.25
C ILE A 341 -3.66 9.95 17.36
N GLN A 342 -4.98 10.20 17.31
CA GLN A 342 -5.92 9.63 18.28
C GLN A 342 -5.85 8.10 18.29
N TRP A 343 -5.81 7.48 17.10
CA TRP A 343 -5.70 6.01 17.02
C TRP A 343 -4.42 5.49 17.70
N TYR A 344 -3.25 6.12 17.47
CA TYR A 344 -1.99 5.71 18.13
C TYR A 344 -2.04 5.91 19.64
N LEU A 345 -2.66 6.98 20.12
CA LEU A 345 -2.85 7.22 21.56
C LEU A 345 -3.72 6.15 22.22
N ASP A 346 -4.76 5.67 21.52
CA ASP A 346 -5.68 4.64 22.01
C ASP A 346 -5.08 3.22 21.89
N ASN A 347 -4.12 3.00 20.98
CA ASN A 347 -3.57 1.69 20.65
C ASN A 347 -2.07 1.54 21.02
N LYS A 348 -1.65 2.08 22.17
CA LYS A 348 -0.24 2.05 22.63
C LYS A 348 0.37 0.63 22.73
N LYS A 349 -0.45 -0.38 23.03
CA LYS A 349 0.00 -1.78 23.10
C LYS A 349 0.40 -2.32 21.72
N TRP A 350 -0.34 -1.92 20.69
CA TRP A 350 -0.01 -2.31 19.31
C TRP A 350 1.34 -1.73 18.87
N VAL A 351 1.62 -0.46 19.23
CA VAL A 351 2.90 0.20 18.91
C VAL A 351 4.08 -0.55 19.54
N LYS A 352 3.96 -0.94 20.81
CA LYS A 352 5.03 -1.66 21.53
C LYS A 352 5.30 -3.07 21.02
N ASN A 353 4.31 -3.74 20.45
CA ASN A 353 4.45 -5.09 19.90
C ASN A 353 5.05 -5.09 18.48
N GLY A 354 5.15 -3.92 17.84
CA GLY A 354 5.75 -3.74 16.52
C GLY A 354 7.25 -3.40 16.54
N GLU A 355 7.84 -3.20 17.74
CA GLU A 355 9.29 -3.01 17.95
C GLU A 355 10.00 -4.36 18.09
#